data_0ffb5bc15408c5cf5a9974a38b296810
#
_entry.id   0ffb5bc15408c5cf5a9974a38b296810
#
_cell.length_a   1.000
_cell.length_b   1.000
_cell.length_c   1.000
_cell.angle_alpha   90.00
_cell.angle_beta   90.00
_cell.angle_gamma   90.00
#
_symmetry.space_group_name_H-M   'P 1'
#
loop_
_entity.id
_entity.type
_entity.pdbx_description
1 polymer ?
#
loop_
_entity_poly.entity_id
_entity_poly.type
_entity_poly.pdbx_seq_one_letter_code
_entity_poly.pdbx_strand_id
1 'polypeptide(L)'
;YVDEFIFGIANNKLISAKTGTGEVDLQARYLRFDDYTFLKKGEDRSAYSTRLWPTAKGSHLALFPNLNNNNKVLQSILRDVRFRRALSMAVDRYEINQVIYYGLAIEGNNTVLPESPLYKSYYRSRWAQLDLKASNKLLDDMGLTERDSRGIRLMPDGNPLNLIVETAGESTEQTDILELIHDNWLKIGIKIYSKPSQRNVFRNRIFAGETAISIWSGIENGLASANSSPAEFAPTTQQLLQWPKWGQNFETDGK
;
A
#
# COMPACT_ATOMS: atom_id res chain seq x y z
N TYR A 1 18.43 -31.17 -13.72
CA TYR A 1 17.51 -30.60 -14.71
C TYR A 1 16.10 -30.99 -14.28
N VAL A 2 15.11 -30.14 -14.59
CA VAL A 2 13.69 -30.39 -14.34
C VAL A 2 13.04 -30.70 -15.68
N ASP A 3 12.38 -31.86 -15.79
CA ASP A 3 11.79 -32.33 -17.05
C ASP A 3 10.38 -31.76 -17.25
N GLU A 4 9.66 -31.46 -16.16
CA GLU A 4 8.28 -30.99 -16.20
C GLU A 4 7.99 -29.98 -15.07
N PHE A 5 7.21 -28.95 -15.36
CA PHE A 5 6.66 -28.01 -14.39
C PHE A 5 5.13 -28.10 -14.41
N ILE A 6 4.55 -28.48 -13.26
CA ILE A 6 3.10 -28.54 -13.07
C ILE A 6 2.67 -27.37 -12.20
N PHE A 7 1.85 -26.47 -12.76
CA PHE A 7 1.29 -25.33 -12.04
C PHE A 7 -0.11 -25.67 -11.51
N GLY A 8 -0.22 -25.88 -10.21
CA GLY A 8 -1.50 -26.04 -9.53
C GLY A 8 -2.22 -24.70 -9.35
N ILE A 9 -3.50 -24.64 -9.74
CA ILE A 9 -4.36 -23.47 -9.49
C ILE A 9 -5.16 -23.73 -8.22
N ALA A 10 -5.06 -22.84 -7.24
CA ALA A 10 -5.79 -22.91 -5.98
C ALA A 10 -6.31 -21.55 -5.52
N ASN A 11 -7.32 -21.55 -4.66
CA ASN A 11 -7.73 -20.34 -3.96
C ASN A 11 -6.59 -19.87 -3.04
N ASN A 12 -6.29 -18.56 -3.01
CA ASN A 12 -5.19 -17.99 -2.23
C ASN A 12 -5.24 -18.40 -0.75
N LYS A 13 -6.43 -18.54 -0.16
CA LYS A 13 -6.61 -18.97 1.24
C LYS A 13 -6.17 -20.41 1.51
N LEU A 14 -6.05 -21.24 0.49
CA LEU A 14 -5.66 -22.66 0.60
C LEU A 14 -4.16 -22.88 0.35
N ILE A 15 -3.44 -21.88 -0.16
CA ILE A 15 -2.05 -22.04 -0.59
C ILE A 15 -1.16 -22.42 0.59
N SER A 16 -1.25 -21.72 1.71
CA SER A 16 -0.44 -22.03 2.90
C SER A 16 -0.73 -23.43 3.45
N ALA A 17 -2.01 -23.85 3.46
CA ALA A 17 -2.37 -25.20 3.89
C ALA A 17 -1.78 -26.28 2.97
N LYS A 18 -1.94 -26.11 1.64
CA LYS A 18 -1.37 -27.03 0.63
C LYS A 18 0.16 -27.10 0.70
N THR A 19 0.81 -25.97 0.95
CA THR A 19 2.25 -25.92 1.17
C THR A 19 2.64 -26.64 2.44
N GLY A 20 1.93 -26.40 3.53
CA GLY A 20 2.18 -27.03 4.83
C GLY A 20 1.93 -28.54 4.88
N THR A 21 1.13 -29.08 3.94
CA THR A 21 0.91 -30.53 3.79
C THR A 21 1.90 -31.20 2.85
N GLY A 22 2.80 -30.42 2.20
CA GLY A 22 3.79 -30.98 1.26
C GLY A 22 3.19 -31.33 -0.12
N GLU A 23 2.04 -30.73 -0.48
CA GLU A 23 1.42 -30.96 -1.80
C GLU A 23 2.16 -30.24 -2.95
N VAL A 24 3.16 -29.41 -2.62
CA VAL A 24 3.90 -28.59 -3.61
C VAL A 24 5.40 -28.68 -3.34
N ASP A 25 6.20 -28.79 -4.41
CA ASP A 25 7.66 -28.87 -4.31
C ASP A 25 8.29 -27.46 -4.13
N LEU A 26 7.67 -26.42 -4.69
CA LEU A 26 8.13 -25.04 -4.59
C LEU A 26 6.93 -24.09 -4.53
N GLN A 27 6.88 -23.27 -3.48
CA GLN A 27 5.88 -22.22 -3.31
C GLN A 27 6.55 -20.93 -2.81
N ALA A 28 6.32 -19.83 -3.50
CA ALA A 28 6.81 -18.51 -3.09
C ALA A 28 5.71 -17.44 -3.13
N ARG A 29 4.67 -17.62 -3.95
CA ARG A 29 3.61 -16.64 -4.17
C ARG A 29 2.42 -16.89 -3.26
N TYR A 30 1.78 -15.83 -2.77
CA TYR A 30 0.60 -15.87 -1.88
C TYR A 30 0.84 -16.57 -0.53
N LEU A 31 2.09 -16.73 -0.12
CA LEU A 31 2.40 -17.04 1.29
C LEU A 31 2.45 -15.72 2.05
N ARG A 32 1.69 -15.64 3.13
CA ARG A 32 1.68 -14.48 4.03
C ARG A 32 2.74 -14.66 5.11
N PHE A 33 3.21 -13.55 5.68
CA PHE A 33 4.20 -13.62 6.75
C PHE A 33 3.63 -14.23 8.04
N ASP A 34 2.34 -14.03 8.32
CA ASP A 34 1.65 -14.64 9.45
C ASP A 34 1.52 -16.18 9.34
N ASP A 35 1.63 -16.76 8.14
CA ASP A 35 1.72 -18.21 7.93
C ASP A 35 3.08 -18.81 8.36
N TYR A 36 4.10 -17.97 8.62
CA TYR A 36 5.47 -18.42 8.87
C TYR A 36 5.56 -19.44 10.00
N THR A 37 4.92 -19.17 11.14
CA THR A 37 4.96 -20.08 12.30
C THR A 37 4.30 -21.45 11.99
N PHE A 38 3.18 -21.42 11.25
CA PHE A 38 2.50 -22.65 10.80
C PHE A 38 3.39 -23.46 9.86
N LEU A 39 3.99 -22.80 8.87
CA LEU A 39 4.88 -23.45 7.90
C LEU A 39 6.13 -24.01 8.57
N LYS A 40 6.77 -23.25 9.47
CA LYS A 40 7.94 -23.73 10.21
C LYS A 40 7.66 -24.97 11.06
N LYS A 41 6.51 -25.03 11.71
CA LYS A 41 6.10 -26.21 12.50
C LYS A 41 5.79 -27.45 11.64
N GLY A 42 5.49 -27.26 10.35
CA GLY A 42 5.19 -28.33 9.41
C GLY A 42 6.41 -28.96 8.74
N GLU A 43 7.59 -28.33 8.81
CA GLU A 43 8.79 -28.74 8.06
C GLU A 43 9.17 -30.22 8.26
N ASP A 44 9.27 -30.65 9.51
CA ASP A 44 9.69 -32.03 9.82
C ASP A 44 8.67 -33.07 9.34
N ARG A 45 7.38 -32.74 9.41
CA ARG A 45 6.30 -33.68 9.06
C ARG A 45 6.12 -33.84 7.55
N SER A 46 6.35 -32.78 6.80
CA SER A 46 6.04 -32.72 5.35
C SER A 46 7.28 -32.53 4.46
N ALA A 47 8.48 -32.69 5.05
CA ALA A 47 9.77 -32.75 4.36
C ALA A 47 10.06 -31.56 3.41
N TYR A 48 9.67 -30.33 3.80
CA TYR A 48 10.03 -29.09 3.10
C TYR A 48 10.86 -28.16 4.00
N SER A 49 11.34 -27.05 3.46
CA SER A 49 12.06 -26.00 4.20
C SER A 49 11.46 -24.64 3.91
N THR A 50 11.10 -23.88 4.94
CA THR A 50 10.64 -22.50 4.84
C THR A 50 11.83 -21.55 4.91
N ARG A 51 12.00 -20.73 3.87
CA ARG A 51 13.09 -19.75 3.78
C ARG A 51 12.52 -18.34 3.65
N LEU A 52 13.03 -17.41 4.42
CA LEU A 52 12.74 -15.98 4.28
C LEU A 52 13.73 -15.38 3.27
N TRP A 53 13.19 -14.79 2.21
CA TRP A 53 13.99 -14.11 1.21
C TRP A 53 13.79 -12.60 1.32
N PRO A 54 14.85 -11.81 1.42
CA PRO A 54 14.75 -10.35 1.27
C PRO A 54 14.18 -10.01 -0.10
N THR A 55 13.28 -9.04 -0.15
CA THR A 55 12.72 -8.54 -1.41
C THR A 55 13.38 -7.21 -1.78
N ALA A 56 13.61 -6.99 -3.08
CA ALA A 56 14.18 -5.74 -3.58
C ALA A 56 13.11 -4.67 -3.84
N LYS A 57 12.03 -4.66 -3.03
CA LYS A 57 10.97 -3.64 -3.11
C LYS A 57 11.23 -2.47 -2.18
N GLY A 58 10.81 -1.29 -2.57
CA GLY A 58 10.92 -0.10 -1.72
C GLY A 58 10.01 -0.13 -0.50
N SER A 59 8.89 -0.84 -0.58
CA SER A 59 7.98 -1.13 0.54
C SER A 59 7.14 -2.36 0.21
N HIS A 60 6.82 -3.16 1.23
CA HIS A 60 5.92 -4.30 1.06
C HIS A 60 4.52 -3.85 0.67
N LEU A 61 3.97 -2.89 1.39
CA LEU A 61 2.70 -2.22 1.07
C LEU A 61 2.85 -0.70 1.09
N ALA A 62 2.10 -0.03 0.24
CA ALA A 62 2.02 1.43 0.20
C ALA A 62 0.60 1.90 -0.14
N LEU A 63 0.24 3.07 0.38
CA LEU A 63 -0.98 3.79 0.04
C LEU A 63 -0.69 4.80 -1.07
N PHE A 64 -1.54 4.83 -2.09
CA PHE A 64 -1.42 5.68 -3.26
C PHE A 64 -2.63 6.61 -3.37
N PRO A 65 -2.58 7.85 -2.81
CA PRO A 65 -3.59 8.87 -3.07
C PRO A 65 -3.63 9.22 -4.56
N ASN A 66 -4.82 9.18 -5.17
CA ASN A 66 -4.98 9.48 -6.60
C ASN A 66 -5.02 10.99 -6.85
N LEU A 67 -3.92 11.55 -7.33
CA LEU A 67 -3.78 12.98 -7.65
C LEU A 67 -4.59 13.40 -8.88
N ASN A 68 -5.18 12.45 -9.61
CA ASN A 68 -6.02 12.67 -10.78
C ASN A 68 -7.50 12.32 -10.54
N ASN A 69 -7.95 12.30 -9.26
CA ASN A 69 -9.33 11.98 -8.92
C ASN A 69 -10.33 12.88 -9.65
N ASN A 70 -11.49 12.32 -10.07
CA ASN A 70 -12.52 13.06 -10.82
C ASN A 70 -13.26 14.07 -9.94
N ASN A 71 -13.47 13.78 -8.64
CA ASN A 71 -14.04 14.73 -7.71
C ASN A 71 -13.03 15.86 -7.45
N LYS A 72 -13.35 17.07 -7.88
CA LYS A 72 -12.42 18.22 -7.83
C LYS A 72 -12.08 18.67 -6.41
N VAL A 73 -13.03 18.56 -5.48
CA VAL A 73 -12.79 18.90 -4.07
C VAL A 73 -11.81 17.89 -3.47
N LEU A 74 -12.08 16.61 -3.60
CA LEU A 74 -11.20 15.55 -3.12
C LEU A 74 -9.83 15.60 -3.84
N GLN A 75 -9.80 15.85 -5.16
CA GLN A 75 -8.57 16.01 -5.93
C GLN A 75 -7.67 17.10 -5.33
N SER A 76 -8.24 18.27 -4.98
CA SER A 76 -7.47 19.37 -4.40
C SER A 76 -6.87 18.98 -3.05
N ILE A 77 -7.63 18.27 -2.21
CA ILE A 77 -7.17 17.75 -0.92
C ILE A 77 -6.05 16.73 -1.11
N LEU A 78 -6.24 15.74 -1.99
CA LEU A 78 -5.24 14.69 -2.26
C LEU A 78 -3.93 15.25 -2.85
N ARG A 79 -4.02 16.35 -3.62
CA ARG A 79 -2.85 17.06 -4.18
C ARG A 79 -2.09 17.89 -3.15
N ASP A 80 -2.72 18.33 -2.08
CA ASP A 80 -2.03 19.07 -1.04
C ASP A 80 -1.01 18.16 -0.31
N VAL A 81 0.23 18.57 -0.31
CA VAL A 81 1.30 17.80 0.33
C VAL A 81 1.12 17.70 1.84
N ARG A 82 0.48 18.70 2.47
CA ARG A 82 0.19 18.69 3.93
C ARG A 82 -0.76 17.56 4.26
N PHE A 83 -1.77 17.31 3.42
CA PHE A 83 -2.70 16.19 3.58
C PHE A 83 -1.96 14.86 3.57
N ARG A 84 -1.14 14.60 2.53
CA ARG A 84 -0.39 13.35 2.42
C ARG A 84 0.61 13.14 3.56
N ARG A 85 1.22 14.22 4.06
CA ARG A 85 2.10 14.18 5.26
C ARG A 85 1.32 13.85 6.51
N ALA A 86 0.14 14.46 6.70
CA ALA A 86 -0.75 14.17 7.82
C ALA A 86 -1.18 12.70 7.83
N LEU A 87 -1.61 12.16 6.67
CA LEU A 87 -1.93 10.73 6.53
C LEU A 87 -0.74 9.84 6.90
N SER A 88 0.46 10.18 6.43
CA SER A 88 1.67 9.37 6.70
C SER A 88 2.04 9.36 8.18
N MET A 89 2.01 10.52 8.86
CA MET A 89 2.31 10.63 10.29
C MET A 89 1.20 10.05 11.19
N ALA A 90 0.03 9.76 10.65
CA ALA A 90 -1.05 9.08 11.36
C ALA A 90 -1.07 7.57 11.12
N VAL A 91 -0.05 7.00 10.50
CA VAL A 91 0.14 5.54 10.38
C VAL A 91 1.08 5.07 11.50
N ASP A 92 0.58 4.24 12.40
CA ASP A 92 1.42 3.58 13.40
C ASP A 92 2.15 2.37 12.79
N ARG A 93 3.32 2.65 12.23
CA ARG A 93 4.15 1.62 11.59
C ARG A 93 4.71 0.62 12.59
N TYR A 94 4.93 1.07 13.82
CA TYR A 94 5.40 0.18 14.89
C TYR A 94 4.32 -0.86 15.23
N GLU A 95 3.07 -0.43 15.46
CA GLU A 95 1.95 -1.34 15.73
C GLU A 95 1.76 -2.33 14.58
N ILE A 96 1.73 -1.85 13.33
CA ILE A 96 1.63 -2.72 12.13
C ILE A 96 2.78 -3.73 12.10
N ASN A 97 4.01 -3.30 12.39
CA ASN A 97 5.16 -4.18 12.42
C ASN A 97 5.03 -5.27 13.49
N GLN A 98 4.58 -4.91 14.70
CA GLN A 98 4.40 -5.90 15.78
C GLN A 98 3.26 -6.89 15.46
N VAL A 99 2.12 -6.41 14.99
CA VAL A 99 0.91 -7.24 14.80
C VAL A 99 1.02 -8.13 13.56
N ILE A 100 1.51 -7.58 12.44
CA ILE A 100 1.50 -8.28 11.14
C ILE A 100 2.84 -8.97 10.86
N TYR A 101 3.97 -8.36 11.25
CA TYR A 101 5.33 -8.80 10.88
C TYR A 101 6.17 -9.26 12.06
N TYR A 102 5.56 -9.43 13.25
CA TYR A 102 6.24 -9.93 14.47
C TYR A 102 7.49 -9.13 14.86
N GLY A 103 7.53 -7.84 14.52
CA GLY A 103 8.68 -6.96 14.75
C GLY A 103 9.86 -7.16 13.79
N LEU A 104 9.70 -7.96 12.73
CA LEU A 104 10.79 -8.32 11.81
C LEU A 104 10.86 -7.44 10.56
N ALA A 105 9.87 -6.57 10.33
CA ALA A 105 9.90 -5.60 9.24
C ALA A 105 10.73 -4.36 9.62
N ILE A 106 11.16 -3.61 8.63
CA ILE A 106 11.83 -2.33 8.82
C ILE A 106 10.83 -1.22 8.50
N GLU A 107 10.53 -0.39 9.51
CA GLU A 107 9.59 0.71 9.41
C GLU A 107 10.13 1.85 8.53
N GLY A 108 9.25 2.46 7.74
CA GLY A 108 9.65 3.58 6.90
C GLY A 108 8.63 3.94 5.81
N ASN A 109 9.00 4.91 5.00
CA ASN A 109 8.25 5.29 3.81
C ASN A 109 8.60 4.39 2.62
N ASN A 110 7.69 4.37 1.63
CA ASN A 110 7.94 3.76 0.33
C ASN A 110 9.01 4.56 -0.44
N THR A 111 10.21 4.04 -0.48
CA THR A 111 11.37 4.63 -1.17
C THR A 111 12.33 3.53 -1.62
N VAL A 112 13.34 3.89 -2.42
CA VAL A 112 14.40 2.95 -2.82
C VAL A 112 15.19 2.45 -1.61
N LEU A 113 15.81 1.29 -1.75
CA LEU A 113 16.61 0.63 -0.72
C LEU A 113 17.99 1.31 -0.56
N PRO A 114 18.66 1.11 0.59
CA PRO A 114 19.98 1.70 0.85
C PRO A 114 21.05 1.40 -0.19
N GLU A 115 20.94 0.26 -0.88
CA GLU A 115 21.84 -0.19 -1.93
C GLU A 115 21.64 0.53 -3.27
N SER A 116 20.54 1.27 -3.43
CA SER A 116 20.31 2.09 -4.60
C SER A 116 21.14 3.37 -4.56
N PRO A 117 21.77 3.80 -5.66
CA PRO A 117 22.47 5.08 -5.73
C PRO A 117 21.55 6.30 -5.58
N LEU A 118 20.23 6.12 -5.73
CA LEU A 118 19.24 7.17 -5.51
C LEU A 118 18.80 7.31 -4.04
N TYR A 119 19.28 6.43 -3.17
CA TYR A 119 18.87 6.41 -1.77
C TYR A 119 19.33 7.63 -0.99
N LYS A 120 18.42 8.17 -0.18
CA LYS A 120 18.72 9.16 0.85
C LYS A 120 17.96 8.77 2.11
N SER A 121 18.69 8.60 3.21
CA SER A 121 18.12 8.10 4.47
C SER A 121 16.90 8.88 4.96
N TYR A 122 16.87 10.20 4.75
CA TYR A 122 15.75 11.03 5.15
C TYR A 122 14.45 10.78 4.34
N TYR A 123 14.50 10.20 3.14
CA TYR A 123 13.30 9.79 2.41
C TYR A 123 12.55 8.69 3.13
N ARG A 124 13.28 7.79 3.79
CA ARG A 124 12.69 6.68 4.53
C ARG A 124 12.05 7.13 5.84
N SER A 125 12.67 8.06 6.56
CA SER A 125 12.27 8.44 7.92
C SER A 125 11.38 9.67 8.00
N ARG A 126 11.48 10.60 7.02
CA ARG A 126 10.76 11.87 7.07
C ARG A 126 9.25 11.67 6.96
N TRP A 127 8.48 12.20 7.91
CA TRP A 127 7.03 12.05 8.01
C TRP A 127 6.57 10.60 8.25
N ALA A 128 7.45 9.72 8.70
CA ALA A 128 7.17 8.31 8.95
C ALA A 128 6.86 8.01 10.43
N GLN A 129 7.23 8.89 11.34
CA GLN A 129 6.97 8.74 12.77
C GLN A 129 5.50 9.04 13.08
N LEU A 130 4.90 8.26 13.99
CA LEU A 130 3.55 8.53 14.47
C LEU A 130 3.52 9.86 15.23
N ASP A 131 2.78 10.84 14.69
CA ASP A 131 2.54 12.13 15.34
C ASP A 131 1.13 12.64 14.98
N LEU A 132 0.16 12.22 15.79
CA LEU A 132 -1.23 12.62 15.59
C LEU A 132 -1.46 14.12 15.84
N LYS A 133 -0.63 14.76 16.68
CA LYS A 133 -0.72 16.20 16.96
C LYS A 133 -0.28 17.00 15.74
N ALA A 134 0.87 16.68 15.18
CA ALA A 134 1.35 17.31 13.95
C ALA A 134 0.42 17.02 12.76
N SER A 135 -0.13 15.80 12.67
CA SER A 135 -1.12 15.43 11.65
C SER A 135 -2.37 16.31 11.74
N ASN A 136 -2.97 16.44 12.92
CA ASN A 136 -4.12 17.32 13.14
C ASN A 136 -3.79 18.77 12.76
N LYS A 137 -2.63 19.28 13.22
CA LYS A 137 -2.20 20.64 12.88
C LYS A 137 -2.10 20.87 11.36
N LEU A 138 -1.52 19.94 10.60
CA LEU A 138 -1.44 20.08 9.15
C LEU A 138 -2.82 20.13 8.49
N LEU A 139 -3.78 19.34 8.99
CA LEU A 139 -5.16 19.36 8.49
C LEU A 139 -5.87 20.66 8.84
N ASP A 140 -5.64 21.21 10.05
CA ASP A 140 -6.16 22.51 10.46
C ASP A 140 -5.55 23.63 9.61
N ASP A 141 -4.24 23.60 9.34
CA ASP A 141 -3.53 24.56 8.47
C ASP A 141 -4.02 24.51 7.00
N MET A 142 -4.72 23.44 6.59
CA MET A 142 -5.40 23.33 5.30
C MET A 142 -6.81 23.91 5.29
N GLY A 143 -7.33 24.32 6.46
CA GLY A 143 -8.71 24.79 6.63
C GLY A 143 -9.73 23.66 6.86
N LEU A 144 -9.31 22.41 7.08
CA LEU A 144 -10.20 21.28 7.39
C LEU A 144 -10.50 21.24 8.90
N THR A 145 -11.00 22.33 9.46
CA THR A 145 -11.20 22.50 10.92
C THR A 145 -12.55 21.99 11.39
N GLU A 146 -13.58 22.14 10.57
CA GLU A 146 -14.95 21.73 10.91
C GLU A 146 -15.09 20.22 10.97
N ARG A 147 -15.93 19.70 11.89
CA ARG A 147 -16.18 18.28 12.08
C ARG A 147 -17.68 18.00 12.24
N ASP A 148 -18.11 16.83 11.76
CA ASP A 148 -19.47 16.35 12.00
C ASP A 148 -19.64 15.85 13.46
N SER A 149 -20.87 15.44 13.82
CA SER A 149 -21.21 14.91 15.16
C SER A 149 -20.45 13.65 15.56
N ARG A 150 -19.79 12.99 14.62
CA ARG A 150 -18.95 11.79 14.83
C ARG A 150 -17.46 12.14 14.91
N GLY A 151 -17.10 13.43 14.84
CA GLY A 151 -15.72 13.91 14.88
C GLY A 151 -15.00 13.82 13.53
N ILE A 152 -15.69 13.50 12.43
CA ILE A 152 -15.09 13.42 11.10
C ILE A 152 -15.00 14.84 10.51
N ARG A 153 -13.83 15.21 9.97
CA ARG A 153 -13.60 16.52 9.35
C ARG A 153 -14.50 16.70 8.13
N LEU A 154 -14.96 17.91 7.91
CA LEU A 154 -15.71 18.28 6.73
C LEU A 154 -14.78 18.79 5.63
N MET A 155 -15.05 18.39 4.40
CA MET A 155 -14.42 18.94 3.20
C MET A 155 -15.02 20.32 2.88
N PRO A 156 -14.40 21.15 2.00
CA PRO A 156 -14.92 22.47 1.63
C PRO A 156 -16.34 22.48 1.05
N ASP A 157 -16.83 21.34 0.57
CA ASP A 157 -18.21 21.16 0.06
C ASP A 157 -19.21 20.73 1.17
N GLY A 158 -18.78 20.68 2.43
CA GLY A 158 -19.58 20.29 3.58
C GLY A 158 -19.73 18.77 3.78
N ASN A 159 -19.25 17.95 2.86
CA ASN A 159 -19.29 16.51 3.00
C ASN A 159 -18.22 15.99 3.99
N PRO A 160 -18.53 14.95 4.79
CA PRO A 160 -17.55 14.36 5.69
C PRO A 160 -16.39 13.73 4.93
N LEU A 161 -15.18 13.87 5.46
CA LEU A 161 -13.95 13.32 4.86
C LEU A 161 -13.89 11.80 5.08
N ASN A 162 -14.70 11.11 4.32
CA ASN A 162 -14.74 9.66 4.22
C ASN A 162 -13.94 9.22 2.99
N LEU A 163 -12.91 8.42 3.18
CA LEU A 163 -12.04 7.95 2.11
C LEU A 163 -12.28 6.47 1.83
N ILE A 164 -12.45 6.13 0.56
CA ILE A 164 -12.49 4.72 0.13
C ILE A 164 -11.07 4.33 -0.28
N VAL A 165 -10.52 3.31 0.39
CA VAL A 165 -9.27 2.68 0.00
C VAL A 165 -9.59 1.41 -0.79
N GLU A 166 -9.27 1.43 -2.08
CA GLU A 166 -9.58 0.33 -3.00
C GLU A 166 -8.40 -0.65 -3.09
N THR A 167 -8.72 -1.94 -3.16
CA THR A 167 -7.76 -3.04 -3.31
C THR A 167 -8.20 -3.98 -4.43
N ALA A 168 -7.27 -4.78 -4.96
CA ALA A 168 -7.60 -5.85 -5.90
C ALA A 168 -8.22 -7.10 -5.25
N GLY A 169 -8.48 -7.08 -3.94
CA GLY A 169 -9.11 -8.19 -3.22
C GLY A 169 -8.28 -9.49 -3.15
N GLU A 170 -7.00 -9.44 -3.46
CA GLU A 170 -6.13 -10.62 -3.57
C GLU A 170 -5.42 -10.96 -2.26
N SER A 171 -5.37 -10.03 -1.31
CA SER A 171 -4.67 -10.20 -0.04
C SER A 171 -5.51 -9.68 1.12
N THR A 172 -5.77 -10.53 2.10
CA THR A 172 -6.41 -10.14 3.37
C THR A 172 -5.49 -9.30 4.24
N GLU A 173 -4.16 -9.44 4.10
CA GLU A 173 -3.17 -8.61 4.80
C GLU A 173 -3.40 -7.11 4.57
N GLN A 174 -3.78 -6.73 3.33
CA GLN A 174 -4.12 -5.33 3.03
C GLN A 174 -5.30 -4.84 3.85
N THR A 175 -6.32 -5.68 4.05
CA THR A 175 -7.50 -5.34 4.85
C THR A 175 -7.12 -5.22 6.33
N ASP A 176 -6.35 -6.17 6.84
CA ASP A 176 -5.92 -6.21 8.25
C ASP A 176 -5.09 -4.94 8.60
N ILE A 177 -4.18 -4.53 7.70
CA ILE A 177 -3.40 -3.29 7.86
C ILE A 177 -4.30 -2.04 7.78
N LEU A 178 -5.30 -2.03 6.89
CA LEU A 178 -6.21 -0.90 6.79
C LEU A 178 -7.08 -0.74 8.04
N GLU A 179 -7.40 -1.80 8.75
CA GLU A 179 -8.12 -1.71 10.03
C GLU A 179 -7.26 -1.03 11.11
N LEU A 180 -5.97 -1.37 11.21
CA LEU A 180 -5.05 -0.69 12.12
C LEU A 180 -4.88 0.80 11.76
N ILE A 181 -4.78 1.12 10.47
CA ILE A 181 -4.70 2.50 9.99
C ILE A 181 -6.00 3.26 10.27
N HIS A 182 -7.16 2.62 10.12
CA HIS A 182 -8.48 3.22 10.36
C HIS A 182 -8.58 3.86 11.73
N ASP A 183 -8.17 3.16 12.78
CA ASP A 183 -8.28 3.64 14.16
C ASP A 183 -7.43 4.88 14.42
N ASN A 184 -6.25 4.94 13.81
CA ASN A 184 -5.38 6.12 13.94
C ASN A 184 -5.88 7.30 13.09
N TRP A 185 -6.40 7.04 11.89
CA TRP A 185 -6.94 8.09 11.04
C TRP A 185 -8.26 8.67 11.59
N LEU A 186 -9.06 7.89 12.31
CA LEU A 186 -10.22 8.42 13.06
C LEU A 186 -9.80 9.47 14.10
N LYS A 187 -8.66 9.30 14.78
CA LYS A 187 -8.14 10.27 15.76
C LYS A 187 -7.78 11.62 15.12
N ILE A 188 -7.51 11.64 13.83
CA ILE A 188 -7.28 12.88 13.07
C ILE A 188 -8.52 13.34 12.29
N GLY A 189 -9.68 12.70 12.50
CA GLY A 189 -10.96 13.06 11.87
C GLY A 189 -11.12 12.59 10.44
N ILE A 190 -10.45 11.52 10.05
CA ILE A 190 -10.58 10.90 8.72
C ILE A 190 -11.10 9.48 8.90
N LYS A 191 -12.21 9.15 8.24
CA LYS A 191 -12.74 7.80 8.22
C LYS A 191 -12.40 7.09 6.92
N ILE A 192 -11.93 5.84 7.00
CA ILE A 192 -11.68 5.04 5.81
C ILE A 192 -12.62 3.85 5.71
N TYR A 193 -12.84 3.42 4.48
CA TYR A 193 -13.57 2.21 4.13
C TYR A 193 -12.72 1.40 3.16
N SER A 194 -12.51 0.12 3.46
CA SER A 194 -11.87 -0.80 2.52
C SER A 194 -12.87 -1.26 1.46
N LYS A 195 -12.46 -1.24 0.19
CA LYS A 195 -13.27 -1.71 -0.94
C LYS A 195 -12.47 -2.68 -1.80
N PRO A 196 -12.48 -3.98 -1.47
CA PRO A 196 -11.91 -4.99 -2.34
C PRO A 196 -12.76 -5.19 -3.60
N SER A 197 -12.11 -5.41 -4.73
CA SER A 197 -12.77 -5.72 -6.01
C SER A 197 -11.90 -6.64 -6.85
N GLN A 198 -12.43 -7.16 -7.95
CA GLN A 198 -11.60 -7.90 -8.90
C GLN A 198 -10.54 -6.99 -9.53
N ARG A 199 -9.36 -7.53 -9.81
CA ARG A 199 -8.21 -6.77 -10.34
C ARG A 199 -8.55 -5.92 -11.57
N ASN A 200 -9.31 -6.45 -12.52
CA ASN A 200 -9.69 -5.70 -13.73
C ASN A 200 -10.62 -4.52 -13.40
N VAL A 201 -11.59 -4.71 -12.50
CA VAL A 201 -12.48 -3.65 -12.04
C VAL A 201 -11.68 -2.58 -11.30
N PHE A 202 -10.80 -2.98 -10.38
CA PHE A 202 -9.89 -2.09 -9.66
C PHE A 202 -9.04 -1.25 -10.62
N ARG A 203 -8.39 -1.87 -11.61
CA ARG A 203 -7.57 -1.17 -12.61
C ARG A 203 -8.37 -0.20 -13.45
N ASN A 204 -9.54 -0.60 -13.97
CA ASN A 204 -10.39 0.28 -14.77
C ASN A 204 -10.84 1.52 -13.98
N ARG A 205 -11.17 1.39 -12.69
CA ARG A 205 -11.53 2.52 -11.84
C ARG A 205 -10.37 3.47 -11.60
N ILE A 206 -9.14 2.96 -11.47
CA ILE A 206 -7.93 3.79 -11.37
C ILE A 206 -7.77 4.61 -12.66
N PHE A 207 -7.80 3.97 -13.82
CA PHE A 207 -7.64 4.64 -15.12
C PHE A 207 -8.75 5.67 -15.37
N ALA A 208 -9.98 5.39 -14.96
CA ALA A 208 -11.09 6.32 -15.01
C ALA A 208 -10.94 7.51 -14.04
N GLY A 209 -10.01 7.47 -13.07
CA GLY A 209 -9.84 8.50 -12.04
C GLY A 209 -10.90 8.47 -10.94
N GLU A 210 -11.55 7.33 -10.73
CA GLU A 210 -12.63 7.16 -9.75
C GLU A 210 -12.14 6.80 -8.35
N THR A 211 -10.97 6.16 -8.23
CA THR A 211 -10.40 5.77 -6.94
C THR A 211 -9.93 6.98 -6.16
N ALA A 212 -10.17 7.02 -4.84
CA ALA A 212 -9.61 8.04 -3.96
C ALA A 212 -8.18 7.66 -3.53
N ILE A 213 -8.05 6.50 -2.91
CA ILE A 213 -6.76 5.92 -2.48
C ILE A 213 -6.74 4.45 -2.90
N SER A 214 -5.60 3.98 -3.35
CA SER A 214 -5.33 2.56 -3.61
C SER A 214 -4.28 2.05 -2.63
N ILE A 215 -4.37 0.77 -2.23
CA ILE A 215 -3.31 0.07 -1.52
C ILE A 215 -2.71 -1.02 -2.43
N TRP A 216 -1.39 -1.06 -2.51
CA TRP A 216 -0.65 -2.01 -3.33
C TRP A 216 0.76 -2.18 -2.79
N SER A 217 1.58 -3.05 -3.42
CA SER A 217 3.02 -3.07 -3.15
C SER A 217 3.64 -1.69 -3.46
N GLY A 218 4.70 -1.35 -2.74
CA GLY A 218 5.47 -0.12 -2.99
C GLY A 218 6.30 -0.22 -4.28
N ILE A 219 7.36 0.59 -4.35
CA ILE A 219 8.29 0.59 -5.49
C ILE A 219 8.76 -0.84 -5.76
N GLU A 220 8.49 -1.35 -6.95
CA GLU A 220 8.83 -2.74 -7.35
C GLU A 220 10.34 -2.91 -7.51
N ASN A 221 11.03 -1.88 -8.02
CA ASN A 221 12.48 -1.88 -8.12
C ASN A 221 13.12 -0.96 -7.07
N GLY A 222 13.26 -1.45 -5.85
CA GLY A 222 13.93 -0.72 -4.76
C GLY A 222 15.43 -0.50 -4.98
N LEU A 223 16.04 -1.17 -5.96
CA LEU A 223 17.45 -1.00 -6.35
C LEU A 223 17.61 -0.08 -7.58
N ALA A 224 16.58 0.71 -7.91
CA ALA A 224 16.58 1.61 -9.05
C ALA A 224 17.82 2.51 -9.08
N SER A 225 18.29 2.80 -10.29
CA SER A 225 19.40 3.71 -10.59
C SER A 225 18.97 4.74 -11.64
N ALA A 226 19.85 5.65 -12.03
CA ALA A 226 19.60 6.61 -13.09
C ALA A 226 19.28 5.95 -14.46
N ASN A 227 19.68 4.69 -14.65
CA ASN A 227 19.42 3.92 -15.87
C ASN A 227 18.13 3.10 -15.81
N SER A 228 17.44 3.10 -14.67
CA SER A 228 16.16 2.40 -14.50
C SER A 228 15.02 3.20 -15.11
N SER A 229 13.90 2.52 -15.45
CA SER A 229 12.67 3.20 -15.88
C SER A 229 12.23 4.24 -14.83
N PRO A 230 11.92 5.48 -15.19
CA PRO A 230 11.43 6.49 -14.26
C PRO A 230 9.96 6.29 -13.88
N ALA A 231 9.27 5.29 -14.39
CA ALA A 231 7.83 5.12 -14.28
C ALA A 231 7.31 5.19 -12.82
N GLU A 232 8.03 4.60 -11.86
CA GLU A 232 7.62 4.62 -10.45
C GLU A 232 7.90 5.95 -9.73
N PHE A 233 8.66 6.85 -10.33
CA PHE A 233 9.07 8.14 -9.76
C PHE A 233 8.45 9.34 -10.46
N ALA A 234 7.93 9.15 -11.67
CA ALA A 234 7.36 10.20 -12.52
C ALA A 234 6.13 9.69 -13.29
N PRO A 235 5.18 10.56 -13.65
CA PRO A 235 3.95 10.17 -14.35
C PRO A 235 4.20 9.88 -15.84
N THR A 236 5.00 8.87 -16.14
CA THR A 236 5.37 8.46 -17.51
C THR A 236 4.54 7.29 -18.04
N THR A 237 3.63 6.74 -17.21
CA THR A 237 2.70 5.67 -17.61
C THR A 237 1.39 5.76 -16.82
N GLN A 238 0.28 5.41 -17.47
CA GLN A 238 -1.04 5.32 -16.82
C GLN A 238 -1.14 4.18 -15.80
N GLN A 239 -0.20 3.25 -15.79
CA GLN A 239 -0.23 2.08 -14.91
C GLN A 239 -0.04 2.42 -13.43
N LEU A 240 0.45 3.62 -13.10
CA LEU A 240 0.74 4.04 -11.73
C LEU A 240 -0.50 4.61 -11.03
N LEU A 241 -0.70 4.16 -9.79
CA LEU A 241 -1.92 4.34 -9.02
C LEU A 241 -2.17 5.79 -8.59
N GLN A 242 -1.11 6.58 -8.41
CA GLN A 242 -1.20 7.96 -7.91
C GLN A 242 -1.43 9.03 -8.98
N TRP A 243 -1.14 8.74 -10.26
CA TRP A 243 -1.24 9.74 -11.36
C TRP A 243 -1.60 9.14 -12.74
N PRO A 244 -2.63 8.30 -12.82
CA PRO A 244 -2.93 7.54 -14.04
C PRO A 244 -3.19 8.42 -15.27
N LYS A 245 -3.92 9.54 -15.10
CA LYS A 245 -4.24 10.44 -16.22
C LYS A 245 -3.05 11.29 -16.68
N TRP A 246 -2.16 11.67 -15.78
CA TRP A 246 -0.92 12.33 -16.19
C TRP A 246 -0.01 11.38 -16.94
N GLY A 247 0.10 10.13 -16.49
CA GLY A 247 0.83 9.09 -17.19
C GLY A 247 0.23 8.79 -18.57
N GLN A 248 -1.10 8.69 -18.68
CA GLN A 248 -1.78 8.52 -19.97
C GLN A 248 -1.49 9.69 -20.92
N ASN A 249 -1.57 10.92 -20.43
CA ASN A 249 -1.24 12.10 -21.25
C ASN A 249 0.19 12.05 -21.79
N PHE A 250 1.15 11.61 -20.96
CA PHE A 250 2.54 11.43 -21.39
C PHE A 250 2.67 10.33 -22.45
N GLU A 251 2.06 9.15 -22.23
CA GLU A 251 2.11 8.02 -23.16
C GLU A 251 1.47 8.30 -24.52
N THR A 252 0.50 9.23 -24.57
CA THR A 252 -0.27 9.54 -25.78
C THR A 252 0.10 10.88 -26.43
N ASP A 253 1.17 11.53 -25.95
CA ASP A 253 1.57 12.89 -26.39
C ASP A 253 0.41 13.90 -26.32
N GLY A 254 -0.42 13.80 -25.27
CA GLY A 254 -1.55 14.70 -25.05
C GLY A 254 -2.81 14.40 -25.85
N LYS A 255 -2.93 13.20 -26.43
CA LYS A 255 -4.08 12.75 -27.23
C LYS A 255 -5.17 12.12 -26.37
#